data_c791c70d49f2a1487849b25518f43d8b
#
_entry.id   c791c70d49f2a1487849b25518f43d8b
#
_cell.length_a   1.000
_cell.length_b   1.000
_cell.length_c   1.000
_cell.angle_alpha   90.00
_cell.angle_beta   90.00
_cell.angle_gamma   90.00
#
_symmetry.space_group_name_H-M   'P 1'
#
loop_
_entity.id
_entity.type
_entity.pdbx_description
1 polymer ?
#
loop_
_entity_poly.entity_id
_entity_poly.type
_entity_poly.pdbx_seq_one_letter_code
_entity_poly.pdbx_strand_id
1 'polypeptide(L)'
;MNSAYIHDIRRFLDEYHIDIYSDHLCFSRDRQGYLYDLLPVPGYADALPYLASRIEQVQDMLGRQLVLENVSSYQRYPDEMPEAEFWLELLHRSRCGMLLDINNVYVNAFNHGFDALDYIRAIPSAAIVYYHIAGHLEYEEFRLDTHGMPVLEEVLQLAQRTFAIHGNRPLLLERDNNVPPLETLCAELTQIREHIAS
;
A
#
# COMPACT_ATOMS: atom_id res chain seq x y z
N MET A 1 15.94 -14.82 2.43
CA MET A 1 16.16 -13.40 2.79
C MET A 1 17.63 -13.08 2.56
N ASN A 2 17.92 -11.91 1.98
CA ASN A 2 19.29 -11.44 1.81
C ASN A 2 19.64 -10.45 2.94
N SER A 3 20.26 -10.95 4.00
CA SER A 3 20.60 -10.12 5.18
C SER A 3 21.63 -9.03 4.87
N ALA A 4 22.56 -9.26 3.95
CA ALA A 4 23.53 -8.24 3.54
C ALA A 4 22.84 -7.04 2.92
N TYR A 5 21.88 -7.28 2.02
CA TYR A 5 21.06 -6.21 1.42
C TYR A 5 20.28 -5.39 2.45
N ILE A 6 19.67 -6.06 3.45
CA ILE A 6 18.92 -5.34 4.50
C ILE A 6 19.86 -4.49 5.37
N HIS A 7 21.07 -4.97 5.66
CA HIS A 7 22.06 -4.17 6.37
C HIS A 7 22.55 -2.98 5.54
N ASP A 8 22.64 -3.10 4.21
CA ASP A 8 22.99 -1.99 3.33
C ASP A 8 21.87 -0.94 3.33
N ILE A 9 20.59 -1.36 3.27
CA ILE A 9 19.44 -0.47 3.45
C ILE A 9 19.54 0.26 4.79
N ARG A 10 19.74 -0.48 5.89
CA ARG A 10 19.86 0.14 7.22
C ARG A 10 20.92 1.23 7.24
N ARG A 11 22.14 0.95 6.72
CA ARG A 11 23.21 1.94 6.66
C ARG A 11 22.80 3.18 5.88
N PHE A 12 22.16 3.00 4.74
CA PHE A 12 21.64 4.11 3.93
C PHE A 12 20.62 4.95 4.70
N LEU A 13 19.65 4.31 5.34
CA LEU A 13 18.62 5.00 6.12
C LEU A 13 19.24 5.77 7.31
N ASP A 14 20.24 5.20 7.97
CA ASP A 14 20.95 5.83 9.09
C ASP A 14 21.81 7.02 8.61
N GLU A 15 22.52 6.88 7.49
CA GLU A 15 23.36 7.93 6.90
C GLU A 15 22.56 9.15 6.46
N TYR A 16 21.38 8.93 5.86
CA TYR A 16 20.53 10.01 5.35
C TYR A 16 19.42 10.42 6.31
N HIS A 17 19.42 9.91 7.54
CA HIS A 17 18.42 10.22 8.57
C HIS A 17 16.97 10.00 8.10
N ILE A 18 16.72 8.88 7.41
CA ILE A 18 15.41 8.49 6.94
C ILE A 18 14.71 7.66 8.02
N ASP A 19 13.62 8.18 8.56
CA ASP A 19 12.89 7.53 9.65
C ASP A 19 11.92 6.44 9.18
N ILE A 20 11.29 6.64 8.02
CA ILE A 20 10.28 5.74 7.47
C ILE A 20 10.88 4.94 6.33
N TYR A 21 10.79 3.62 6.40
CA TYR A 21 11.10 2.72 5.31
C TYR A 21 9.89 1.84 5.02
N SER A 22 9.45 1.85 3.77
CA SER A 22 8.32 1.04 3.31
C SER A 22 8.71 0.12 2.17
N ASP A 23 7.92 -0.93 2.02
CA ASP A 23 8.02 -1.90 0.94
C ASP A 23 6.61 -2.48 0.68
N HIS A 24 6.44 -3.22 -0.41
CA HIS A 24 5.17 -3.83 -0.77
C HIS A 24 4.99 -5.20 -0.12
N LEU A 25 3.76 -5.52 0.29
CA LEU A 25 3.41 -6.87 0.71
C LEU A 25 3.12 -7.75 -0.52
N CYS A 26 4.16 -8.20 -1.19
CA CYS A 26 4.05 -8.90 -2.46
C CYS A 26 5.14 -9.94 -2.70
N PHE A 27 4.96 -10.75 -3.76
CA PHE A 27 6.02 -11.51 -4.38
C PHE A 27 6.52 -10.78 -5.63
N SER A 28 7.81 -10.48 -5.69
CA SER A 28 8.45 -9.83 -6.85
C SER A 28 9.47 -10.72 -7.55
N ARG A 29 9.77 -11.89 -6.99
CA ARG A 29 10.77 -12.83 -7.52
C ARG A 29 10.54 -14.26 -7.01
N ASP A 30 11.05 -15.20 -7.79
CA ASP A 30 11.16 -16.61 -7.41
C ASP A 30 12.60 -17.15 -7.57
N ARG A 31 12.77 -18.48 -7.66
CA ARG A 31 14.10 -19.10 -7.88
C ARG A 31 14.62 -18.91 -9.31
N GLN A 32 13.74 -18.59 -10.26
CA GLN A 32 14.08 -18.43 -11.68
C GLN A 32 14.47 -16.97 -11.99
N GLY A 33 14.03 -16.01 -11.19
CA GLY A 33 14.37 -14.60 -11.37
C GLY A 33 13.32 -13.63 -10.85
N TYR A 34 13.37 -12.42 -11.37
CA TYR A 34 12.38 -11.38 -11.10
C TYR A 34 11.15 -11.58 -11.98
N LEU A 35 9.99 -11.32 -11.40
CA LEU A 35 8.68 -11.41 -12.09
C LEU A 35 8.32 -10.12 -12.82
N TYR A 36 8.98 -9.02 -12.47
CA TYR A 36 8.68 -7.68 -12.98
C TYR A 36 7.23 -7.24 -12.72
N ASP A 37 6.69 -7.74 -11.63
CA ASP A 37 5.33 -7.45 -11.17
C ASP A 37 5.25 -7.60 -9.65
N LEU A 38 4.23 -7.01 -9.05
CA LEU A 38 3.91 -7.08 -7.62
C LEU A 38 2.77 -8.10 -7.42
N LEU A 39 3.11 -9.38 -7.34
CA LEU A 39 2.10 -10.40 -7.14
C LEU A 39 1.67 -10.43 -5.67
N PRO A 40 0.37 -10.30 -5.37
CA PRO A 40 -0.13 -10.28 -4.01
C PRO A 40 0.20 -11.60 -3.29
N VAL A 41 0.46 -11.49 -2.00
CA VAL A 41 0.62 -12.67 -1.14
C VAL A 41 -0.76 -13.33 -0.97
N PRO A 42 -0.87 -14.67 -1.15
CA PRO A 42 -2.13 -15.36 -0.92
C PRO A 42 -2.66 -15.15 0.50
N GLY A 43 -3.92 -14.73 0.61
CA GLY A 43 -4.58 -14.32 1.85
C GLY A 43 -5.02 -15.49 2.74
N TYR A 44 -4.22 -16.53 2.90
CA TYR A 44 -4.53 -17.67 3.75
C TYR A 44 -4.09 -17.47 5.20
N ALA A 45 -4.92 -17.90 6.13
CA ALA A 45 -4.60 -17.85 7.56
C ALA A 45 -3.27 -18.56 7.91
N ASP A 46 -2.97 -19.65 7.22
CA ASP A 46 -1.74 -20.44 7.41
C ASP A 46 -0.47 -19.70 6.95
N ALA A 47 -0.60 -18.67 6.10
CA ALA A 47 0.52 -17.83 5.68
C ALA A 47 0.93 -16.80 6.76
N LEU A 48 0.01 -16.38 7.60
CA LEU A 48 0.22 -15.32 8.59
C LEU A 48 1.39 -15.55 9.55
N PRO A 49 1.57 -16.74 10.17
CA PRO A 49 2.71 -16.97 11.07
C PRO A 49 4.07 -16.85 10.37
N TYR A 50 4.16 -17.33 9.13
CA TYR A 50 5.37 -17.22 8.33
C TYR A 50 5.67 -15.76 7.95
N LEU A 51 4.67 -15.03 7.46
CA LEU A 51 4.82 -13.62 7.08
C LEU A 51 5.19 -12.76 8.27
N ALA A 52 4.50 -12.92 9.40
CA ALA A 52 4.80 -12.18 10.62
C ALA A 52 6.23 -12.40 11.08
N SER A 53 6.69 -13.66 11.12
CA SER A 53 8.08 -13.99 11.46
C SER A 53 9.09 -13.37 10.48
N ARG A 54 8.75 -13.31 9.18
CA ARG A 54 9.64 -12.68 8.19
C ARG A 54 9.72 -11.16 8.38
N ILE A 55 8.59 -10.52 8.65
CA ILE A 55 8.51 -9.08 8.92
C ILE A 55 9.31 -8.75 10.19
N GLU A 56 9.12 -9.50 11.28
CA GLU A 56 9.87 -9.32 12.52
C GLU A 56 11.39 -9.41 12.29
N GLN A 57 11.85 -10.44 11.55
CA GLN A 57 13.26 -10.57 11.21
C GLN A 57 13.81 -9.37 10.42
N VAL A 58 13.02 -8.80 9.50
CA VAL A 58 13.41 -7.61 8.75
C VAL A 58 13.48 -6.40 9.67
N GLN A 59 12.49 -6.20 10.53
CA GLN A 59 12.46 -5.10 11.52
C GLN A 59 13.66 -5.16 12.47
N ASP A 60 14.01 -6.36 12.97
CA ASP A 60 15.18 -6.57 13.83
C ASP A 60 16.48 -6.17 13.12
N MET A 61 16.64 -6.55 11.85
CA MET A 61 17.83 -6.19 11.06
C MET A 61 17.88 -4.71 10.69
N LEU A 62 16.74 -4.11 10.37
CA LEU A 62 16.63 -2.68 10.07
C LEU A 62 16.81 -1.82 11.33
N GLY A 63 16.46 -2.36 12.51
CA GLY A 63 16.42 -1.62 13.77
C GLY A 63 15.31 -0.58 13.81
N ARG A 64 14.26 -0.74 13.00
CA ARG A 64 13.09 0.15 12.89
C ARG A 64 11.86 -0.60 12.38
N GLN A 65 10.70 0.01 12.57
CA GLN A 65 9.45 -0.53 12.04
C GLN A 65 9.51 -0.58 10.51
N LEU A 66 9.10 -1.73 9.93
CA LEU A 66 8.83 -1.85 8.51
C LEU A 66 7.39 -1.37 8.24
N VAL A 67 7.21 -0.56 7.22
CA VAL A 67 5.89 -0.13 6.76
C VAL A 67 5.57 -0.89 5.49
N LEU A 68 4.40 -1.52 5.43
CA LEU A 68 4.00 -2.34 4.28
C LEU A 68 2.79 -1.75 3.58
N GLU A 69 2.83 -1.80 2.27
CA GLU A 69 1.78 -1.29 1.38
C GLU A 69 0.82 -2.40 0.95
N ASN A 70 -0.48 -2.07 0.90
CA ASN A 70 -1.50 -2.89 0.26
C ASN A 70 -1.40 -2.76 -1.26
N VAL A 71 -1.18 -3.88 -1.93
CA VAL A 71 -1.02 -3.92 -3.39
C VAL A 71 -2.33 -4.21 -4.09
N SER A 72 -2.45 -3.77 -5.34
CA SER A 72 -3.55 -4.12 -6.23
C SER A 72 -3.47 -5.58 -6.65
N SER A 73 -4.64 -6.20 -6.84
CA SER A 73 -4.76 -7.60 -7.26
C SER A 73 -5.83 -7.79 -8.31
N TYR A 74 -5.60 -8.77 -9.20
CA TYR A 74 -6.50 -9.08 -10.32
C TYR A 74 -7.05 -10.50 -10.26
N GLN A 75 -6.64 -11.23 -9.23
CA GLN A 75 -7.05 -12.61 -9.01
C GLN A 75 -7.20 -12.88 -7.52
N ARG A 76 -8.24 -13.62 -7.14
CA ARG A 76 -8.41 -14.19 -5.81
C ARG A 76 -8.40 -15.70 -5.90
N TYR A 77 -7.81 -16.34 -4.90
CA TYR A 77 -7.85 -17.79 -4.78
C TYR A 77 -9.05 -18.22 -3.92
N PRO A 78 -9.57 -19.45 -4.14
CA PRO A 78 -10.60 -19.99 -3.26
C PRO A 78 -10.18 -20.00 -1.80
N ASP A 79 -11.12 -19.75 -0.90
CA ASP A 79 -10.92 -19.86 0.56
C ASP A 79 -9.93 -18.86 1.17
N GLU A 80 -9.57 -17.80 0.46
CA GLU A 80 -8.82 -16.68 1.05
C GLU A 80 -9.67 -15.92 2.07
N MET A 81 -9.02 -15.45 3.12
CA MET A 81 -9.64 -14.50 4.06
C MET A 81 -10.02 -13.22 3.34
N PRO A 82 -11.03 -12.47 3.81
CA PRO A 82 -11.22 -11.09 3.40
C PRO A 82 -9.92 -10.29 3.62
N GLU A 83 -9.53 -9.49 2.62
CA GLU A 83 -8.23 -8.80 2.64
C GLU A 83 -8.05 -7.92 3.89
N ALA A 84 -9.11 -7.21 4.30
CA ALA A 84 -9.07 -6.39 5.50
C ALA A 84 -8.82 -7.21 6.78
N GLU A 85 -9.39 -8.41 6.89
CA GLU A 85 -9.16 -9.32 8.01
C GLU A 85 -7.71 -9.85 8.00
N PHE A 86 -7.20 -10.20 6.82
CA PHE A 86 -5.82 -10.63 6.66
C PHE A 86 -4.83 -9.54 7.11
N TRP A 87 -5.05 -8.29 6.68
CA TRP A 87 -4.25 -7.16 7.13
C TRP A 87 -4.34 -6.92 8.63
N LEU A 88 -5.54 -6.98 9.22
CA LEU A 88 -5.74 -6.81 10.65
C LEU A 88 -4.91 -7.82 11.46
N GLU A 89 -4.96 -9.10 11.08
CA GLU A 89 -4.20 -10.16 11.72
C GLU A 89 -2.69 -10.00 11.52
N LEU A 90 -2.26 -9.62 10.32
CA LEU A 90 -0.84 -9.43 10.01
C LEU A 90 -0.24 -8.28 10.82
N LEU A 91 -0.92 -7.13 10.87
CA LEU A 91 -0.52 -5.96 11.65
C LEU A 91 -0.45 -6.27 13.16
N HIS A 92 -1.44 -7.01 13.67
CA HIS A 92 -1.46 -7.44 15.06
C HIS A 92 -0.27 -8.34 15.43
N ARG A 93 0.06 -9.30 14.57
CA ARG A 93 1.13 -10.28 14.80
C ARG A 93 2.52 -9.68 14.63
N SER A 94 2.75 -8.96 13.54
CA SER A 94 4.08 -8.47 13.16
C SER A 94 4.44 -7.11 13.74
N ARG A 95 3.43 -6.33 14.15
CA ARG A 95 3.59 -4.94 14.59
C ARG A 95 4.26 -4.04 13.53
N CYS A 96 4.17 -4.40 12.26
CA CYS A 96 4.58 -3.51 11.18
C CYS A 96 3.63 -2.32 11.08
N GLY A 97 4.08 -1.25 10.42
CA GLY A 97 3.20 -0.16 10.00
C GLY A 97 2.50 -0.48 8.68
N MET A 98 1.50 0.29 8.35
CA MET A 98 0.81 0.24 7.07
C MET A 98 1.01 1.55 6.32
N LEU A 99 1.45 1.46 5.08
CA LEU A 99 1.22 2.44 4.04
C LEU A 99 -0.13 2.07 3.43
N LEU A 100 -1.12 2.93 3.60
CA LEU A 100 -2.43 2.71 3.03
C LEU A 100 -2.51 3.42 1.68
N ASP A 101 -2.37 2.66 0.59
CA ASP A 101 -2.66 3.17 -0.74
C ASP A 101 -4.16 3.14 -1.00
N ILE A 102 -4.74 4.34 -1.13
CA ILE A 102 -6.18 4.56 -1.28
C ILE A 102 -6.65 4.17 -2.68
N ASN A 103 -5.79 4.37 -3.70
CA ASN A 103 -6.09 3.95 -5.06
C ASN A 103 -6.17 2.42 -5.16
N ASN A 104 -5.22 1.70 -4.52
CA ASN A 104 -5.20 0.24 -4.53
C ASN A 104 -6.42 -0.35 -3.81
N VAL A 105 -6.87 0.28 -2.72
CA VAL A 105 -8.15 -0.11 -2.10
C VAL A 105 -9.31 0.07 -3.07
N TYR A 106 -9.38 1.21 -3.79
CA TYR A 106 -10.44 1.45 -4.76
C TYR A 106 -10.41 0.45 -5.91
N VAL A 107 -9.24 0.19 -6.49
CA VAL A 107 -9.01 -0.78 -7.56
C VAL A 107 -9.45 -2.18 -7.11
N ASN A 108 -9.01 -2.63 -5.94
CA ASN A 108 -9.37 -3.95 -5.40
C ASN A 108 -10.86 -4.05 -5.10
N ALA A 109 -11.46 -3.00 -4.53
CA ALA A 109 -12.90 -2.97 -4.24
C ALA A 109 -13.74 -3.15 -5.51
N PHE A 110 -13.38 -2.47 -6.59
CA PHE A 110 -14.03 -2.63 -7.89
C PHE A 110 -13.82 -4.04 -8.46
N ASN A 111 -12.57 -4.50 -8.53
CA ASN A 111 -12.20 -5.76 -9.17
C ASN A 111 -12.75 -7.00 -8.43
N HIS A 112 -12.90 -6.92 -7.12
CA HIS A 112 -13.29 -8.05 -6.29
C HIS A 112 -14.69 -7.91 -5.65
N GLY A 113 -15.39 -6.79 -5.87
CA GLY A 113 -16.77 -6.59 -5.47
C GLY A 113 -16.99 -6.44 -3.97
N PHE A 114 -16.10 -5.74 -3.26
CA PHE A 114 -16.29 -5.38 -1.85
C PHE A 114 -16.43 -3.87 -1.65
N ASP A 115 -16.87 -3.43 -0.46
CA ASP A 115 -16.99 -2.02 -0.14
C ASP A 115 -15.65 -1.45 0.33
N ALA A 116 -15.11 -0.46 -0.42
CA ALA A 116 -13.83 0.17 -0.11
C ALA A 116 -13.82 0.87 1.26
N LEU A 117 -14.94 1.45 1.66
CA LEU A 117 -15.05 2.16 2.92
C LEU A 117 -15.10 1.20 4.12
N ASP A 118 -15.71 0.04 3.96
CA ASP A 118 -15.71 -1.01 4.99
C ASP A 118 -14.31 -1.59 5.17
N TYR A 119 -13.55 -1.77 4.07
CA TYR A 119 -12.13 -2.11 4.15
C TYR A 119 -11.35 -1.07 4.96
N ILE A 120 -11.48 0.21 4.59
CA ILE A 120 -10.77 1.30 5.28
C ILE A 120 -11.12 1.32 6.79
N ARG A 121 -12.40 1.20 7.14
CA ARG A 121 -12.85 1.18 8.55
C ARG A 121 -12.29 0.02 9.36
N ALA A 122 -12.00 -1.11 8.73
CA ALA A 122 -11.45 -2.28 9.39
C ALA A 122 -9.97 -2.11 9.76
N ILE A 123 -9.24 -1.24 9.07
CA ILE A 123 -7.82 -1.01 9.34
C ILE A 123 -7.65 -0.16 10.62
N PRO A 124 -6.80 -0.57 11.57
CA PRO A 124 -6.56 0.22 12.79
C PRO A 124 -5.84 1.53 12.47
N SER A 125 -6.41 2.67 12.84
CA SER A 125 -5.80 3.99 12.61
C SER A 125 -4.37 4.10 13.14
N ALA A 126 -4.08 3.44 14.26
CA ALA A 126 -2.74 3.46 14.88
C ALA A 126 -1.67 2.73 14.05
N ALA A 127 -2.05 1.84 13.14
CA ALA A 127 -1.14 1.12 12.27
C ALA A 127 -0.77 1.92 11.01
N ILE A 128 -1.60 2.87 10.60
CA ILE A 128 -1.39 3.65 9.38
C ILE A 128 -0.33 4.72 9.63
N VAL A 129 0.77 4.65 8.90
CA VAL A 129 1.89 5.59 8.99
C VAL A 129 1.69 6.75 8.02
N TYR A 130 1.34 6.47 6.78
CA TYR A 130 1.06 7.47 5.75
C TYR A 130 0.19 6.88 4.64
N TYR A 131 -0.25 7.72 3.71
CA TYR A 131 -1.10 7.36 2.60
C TYR A 131 -0.39 7.52 1.26
N HIS A 132 -0.72 6.66 0.31
CA HIS A 132 -0.55 6.91 -1.11
C HIS A 132 -1.90 7.24 -1.77
N ILE A 133 -1.83 8.03 -2.84
CA ILE A 133 -2.93 8.30 -3.75
C ILE A 133 -2.38 8.35 -5.17
N ALA A 134 -3.08 7.72 -6.09
CA ALA A 134 -2.69 7.61 -7.49
C ALA A 134 -3.92 7.58 -8.41
N GLY A 135 -3.67 7.57 -9.72
CA GLY A 135 -4.69 7.31 -10.71
C GLY A 135 -4.45 5.98 -11.42
N HIS A 136 -5.52 5.37 -11.90
CA HIS A 136 -5.52 4.06 -12.54
C HIS A 136 -6.19 4.12 -13.92
N LEU A 137 -6.05 3.05 -14.71
CA LEU A 137 -6.80 2.89 -15.96
C LEU A 137 -8.12 2.19 -15.70
N GLU A 138 -9.17 2.71 -16.34
CA GLU A 138 -10.51 2.15 -16.27
C GLU A 138 -10.83 1.35 -17.53
N TYR A 139 -11.25 0.08 -17.32
CA TYR A 139 -11.84 -0.76 -18.33
C TYR A 139 -13.27 -1.11 -17.93
N GLU A 140 -14.07 -1.60 -18.85
CA GLU A 140 -15.46 -1.92 -18.58
C GLU A 140 -15.63 -2.94 -17.45
N GLU A 141 -14.78 -3.97 -17.44
CA GLU A 141 -14.88 -5.10 -16.51
C GLU A 141 -13.91 -5.03 -15.34
N PHE A 142 -12.87 -4.19 -15.38
CA PHE A 142 -11.86 -4.10 -14.34
C PHE A 142 -11.14 -2.76 -14.30
N ARG A 143 -10.43 -2.51 -13.20
CA ARG A 143 -9.51 -1.38 -13.03
C ARG A 143 -8.09 -1.89 -13.05
N LEU A 144 -7.19 -1.21 -13.78
CA LEU A 144 -5.78 -1.55 -13.84
C LEU A 144 -4.97 -0.46 -13.12
N ASP A 145 -4.30 -0.87 -12.07
CA ASP A 145 -3.43 -0.04 -11.28
C ASP A 145 -2.14 0.27 -12.06
N THR A 146 -2.04 1.49 -12.52
CA THR A 146 -0.91 1.93 -13.36
C THR A 146 -0.13 3.08 -12.77
N HIS A 147 -0.71 3.77 -11.80
CA HIS A 147 -0.19 5.04 -11.26
C HIS A 147 0.25 6.03 -12.36
N GLY A 148 -0.45 5.97 -13.52
CA GLY A 148 -0.09 6.73 -14.72
C GLY A 148 -1.14 7.77 -15.16
N MET A 149 -2.24 7.85 -14.44
CA MET A 149 -3.36 8.75 -14.74
C MET A 149 -3.55 9.79 -13.61
N PRO A 150 -4.22 10.91 -13.87
CA PRO A 150 -4.68 11.79 -12.81
C PRO A 150 -5.59 11.05 -11.82
N VAL A 151 -5.59 11.50 -10.57
CA VAL A 151 -6.46 10.93 -9.52
C VAL A 151 -7.92 11.17 -9.87
N LEU A 152 -8.72 10.11 -9.88
CA LEU A 152 -10.15 10.18 -10.20
C LEU A 152 -10.95 10.74 -9.03
N GLU A 153 -12.11 11.33 -9.34
CA GLU A 153 -13.01 11.93 -8.36
C GLU A 153 -13.44 10.94 -7.28
N GLU A 154 -13.71 9.70 -7.66
CA GLU A 154 -14.12 8.64 -6.74
C GLU A 154 -13.01 8.29 -5.73
N VAL A 155 -11.74 8.32 -6.19
CA VAL A 155 -10.57 8.12 -5.31
C VAL A 155 -10.36 9.31 -4.39
N LEU A 156 -10.58 10.54 -4.87
CA LEU A 156 -10.57 11.76 -4.03
C LEU A 156 -11.62 11.70 -2.93
N GLN A 157 -12.84 11.30 -3.26
CA GLN A 157 -13.93 11.11 -2.29
C GLN A 157 -13.59 10.03 -1.26
N LEU A 158 -12.98 8.91 -1.70
CA LEU A 158 -12.51 7.87 -0.79
C LEU A 158 -11.40 8.39 0.11
N ALA A 159 -10.47 9.18 -0.42
CA ALA A 159 -9.40 9.83 0.36
C ALA A 159 -9.98 10.76 1.43
N GLN A 160 -10.92 11.64 1.09
CA GLN A 160 -11.59 12.52 2.05
C GLN A 160 -12.19 11.73 3.22
N ARG A 161 -12.89 10.62 2.90
CA ARG A 161 -13.49 9.74 3.93
C ARG A 161 -12.42 9.03 4.75
N THR A 162 -11.31 8.62 4.13
CA THR A 162 -10.17 7.99 4.81
C THR A 162 -9.57 8.95 5.84
N PHE A 163 -9.35 10.21 5.47
CA PHE A 163 -8.88 11.25 6.40
C PHE A 163 -9.86 11.53 7.52
N ALA A 164 -11.16 11.52 7.24
CA ALA A 164 -12.19 11.69 8.27
C ALA A 164 -12.19 10.55 9.30
N ILE A 165 -11.89 9.31 8.88
CA ILE A 165 -11.88 8.12 9.75
C ILE A 165 -10.57 8.02 10.53
N HIS A 166 -9.43 8.14 9.86
CA HIS A 166 -8.11 7.83 10.42
C HIS A 166 -7.31 9.06 10.82
N GLY A 167 -7.77 10.25 10.47
CA GLY A 167 -7.10 11.51 10.76
C GLY A 167 -6.00 11.85 9.76
N ASN A 168 -5.37 13.00 10.01
CA ASN A 168 -4.34 13.55 9.14
C ASN A 168 -3.04 12.75 9.25
N ARG A 169 -2.50 12.32 8.11
CA ARG A 169 -1.20 11.65 7.93
C ARG A 169 -0.54 12.25 6.70
N PRO A 170 0.78 12.10 6.53
CA PRO A 170 1.42 12.43 5.26
C PRO A 170 0.73 11.70 4.09
N LEU A 171 0.58 12.38 2.98
CA LEU A 171 0.02 11.84 1.74
C LEU A 171 1.02 12.05 0.62
N LEU A 172 1.32 10.99 -0.12
CA LEU A 172 2.17 11.02 -1.31
C LEU A 172 1.29 10.80 -2.55
N LEU A 173 1.36 11.72 -3.51
CA LEU A 173 0.85 11.49 -4.86
C LEU A 173 1.89 10.68 -5.63
N GLU A 174 1.53 9.45 -5.99
CA GLU A 174 2.39 8.56 -6.75
C GLU A 174 2.11 8.63 -8.24
N ARG A 175 3.19 8.67 -9.03
CA ARG A 175 3.11 8.71 -10.49
C ARG A 175 4.26 7.94 -11.11
N ASP A 176 4.01 6.68 -11.47
CA ASP A 176 5.02 5.74 -11.99
C ASP A 176 5.13 5.77 -13.50
N ASN A 177 4.03 6.12 -14.17
CA ASN A 177 3.95 6.17 -15.61
C ASN A 177 3.39 7.52 -16.07
N ASN A 178 3.63 7.89 -17.33
CA ASN A 178 3.10 9.13 -17.92
C ASN A 178 3.35 10.36 -17.04
N VAL A 179 4.55 10.44 -16.43
CA VAL A 179 4.91 11.51 -15.50
C VAL A 179 4.78 12.86 -16.19
N PRO A 180 3.83 13.72 -15.79
CA PRO A 180 3.63 15.02 -16.40
C PRO A 180 4.67 16.03 -15.91
N PRO A 181 4.71 17.26 -16.47
CA PRO A 181 5.53 18.34 -15.94
C PRO A 181 5.24 18.60 -14.45
N LEU A 182 6.26 19.06 -13.73
CA LEU A 182 6.17 19.29 -12.27
C LEU A 182 5.02 20.25 -11.89
N GLU A 183 4.79 21.27 -12.71
CA GLU A 183 3.71 22.23 -12.50
C GLU A 183 2.33 21.55 -12.50
N THR A 184 2.15 20.53 -13.35
CA THR A 184 0.91 19.75 -13.40
C THR A 184 0.74 18.92 -12.12
N LEU A 185 1.81 18.25 -11.65
CA LEU A 185 1.78 17.51 -10.39
C LEU A 185 1.51 18.43 -9.19
N CYS A 186 2.11 19.60 -9.16
CA CYS A 186 1.85 20.60 -8.10
C CYS A 186 0.40 21.09 -8.11
N ALA A 187 -0.19 21.30 -9.29
CA ALA A 187 -1.60 21.66 -9.43
C ALA A 187 -2.53 20.54 -8.95
N GLU A 188 -2.23 19.29 -9.32
CA GLU A 188 -2.97 18.10 -8.87
C GLU A 188 -2.90 17.95 -7.34
N LEU A 189 -1.72 18.09 -6.74
CA LEU A 189 -1.56 18.09 -5.27
C LEU A 189 -2.38 19.19 -4.58
N THR A 190 -2.50 20.36 -5.21
CA THR A 190 -3.32 21.43 -4.67
C THR A 190 -4.79 21.05 -4.68
N GLN A 191 -5.30 20.51 -5.77
CA GLN A 191 -6.67 20.01 -5.88
C GLN A 191 -6.97 18.92 -4.84
N ILE A 192 -6.06 17.95 -4.69
CA ILE A 192 -6.18 16.89 -3.68
C ILE A 192 -6.30 17.48 -2.27
N ARG A 193 -5.46 18.45 -1.91
CA ARG A 193 -5.49 19.10 -0.60
C ARG A 193 -6.82 19.87 -0.37
N GLU A 194 -7.30 20.58 -1.35
CA GLU A 194 -8.56 21.31 -1.28
C GLU A 194 -9.74 20.35 -1.10
N HIS A 195 -9.72 19.23 -1.82
CA HIS A 195 -10.76 18.20 -1.74
C HIS A 195 -10.79 17.51 -0.36
N ILE A 196 -9.63 17.15 0.20
CA ILE A 196 -9.55 16.53 1.52
C ILE A 196 -9.94 17.50 2.65
N ALA A 197 -9.72 18.80 2.47
CA ALA A 197 -10.02 19.83 3.48
C ALA A 197 -11.50 20.27 3.48
N SER A 198 -12.27 19.92 2.45
CA SER A 198 -13.68 20.32 2.28
C SER A 198 -14.62 19.38 3.05
#